data_bb7fa903b4f08d8f911c7f3c742cdf78
#
_entry.id   bb7fa903b4f08d8f911c7f3c742cdf78
#
_cell.length_a   1.000
_cell.length_b   1.000
_cell.length_c   1.000
_cell.angle_alpha   90.00
_cell.angle_beta   90.00
_cell.angle_gamma   90.00
#
_symmetry.space_group_name_H-M   'P 1'
#
loop_
_entity.id
_entity.type
_entity.pdbx_description
1 polymer ?
#
loop_
_entity_poly.entity_id
_entity_poly.type
_entity_poly.pdbx_seq_one_letter_code
_entity_poly.pdbx_strand_id
1 'polypeptide(L)'
;MIHALYSKLIPTLLLLVTFSNLTQAASPIADKALEAEIRKIIQEPMGELTEEKLLKLFILEAPGKSIKDLAGIEKCKNIALIRLSNNQITDIKPLKDLTNVQSLDLANNKIADIKPIAGLVKLQYIELSGNQVSDISALEKLSALNAIYMGDNKISDISAVKTLSKLSSLSLPKNQISNLAPLATISRITMLDLSDNQVADLAPLSKQTELRMLIIERNKIADLKPLVDSCKSDFSGPKRFAPFLRLYLAGNPLGADTVKQLEELKAAGVRKES
;
A
#
# COMPACT_ATOMS: atom_id res chain seq x y z
N MET A 1 -28.79 15.58 -92.55
CA MET A 1 -29.50 15.37 -91.30
C MET A 1 -28.52 15.18 -90.21
N ILE A 2 -28.43 16.17 -89.37
CA ILE A 2 -27.31 16.45 -88.50
C ILE A 2 -27.76 16.28 -87.11
N HIS A 3 -27.13 15.46 -86.30
CA HIS A 3 -27.30 15.44 -84.88
C HIS A 3 -25.97 15.78 -84.17
N ALA A 4 -25.90 16.96 -83.64
CA ALA A 4 -24.81 17.41 -82.78
C ALA A 4 -24.91 16.86 -81.37
N LEU A 5 -23.89 16.17 -80.94
CA LEU A 5 -23.72 15.74 -79.57
C LEU A 5 -23.01 16.89 -78.78
N TYR A 6 -23.73 17.43 -77.79
CA TYR A 6 -23.14 18.28 -76.76
C TYR A 6 -22.47 17.40 -75.70
N SER A 7 -21.16 17.40 -75.62
CA SER A 7 -20.41 16.87 -74.50
C SER A 7 -20.30 17.95 -73.40
N LYS A 8 -21.00 17.75 -72.31
CA LYS A 8 -20.85 18.60 -71.10
C LYS A 8 -19.61 18.17 -70.37
N LEU A 9 -18.55 18.99 -70.36
CA LEU A 9 -17.45 18.92 -69.39
C LEU A 9 -18.01 19.27 -68.02
N ILE A 10 -17.92 18.33 -67.09
CA ILE A 10 -18.07 18.58 -65.64
C ILE A 10 -16.67 18.84 -65.09
N PRO A 11 -16.37 20.01 -64.55
CA PRO A 11 -15.09 20.21 -63.87
C PRO A 11 -15.08 19.40 -62.57
N THR A 12 -14.24 18.41 -62.50
CA THR A 12 -13.95 17.65 -61.27
C THR A 12 -13.22 18.61 -60.29
N LEU A 13 -13.95 19.13 -59.34
CA LEU A 13 -13.39 19.90 -58.25
C LEU A 13 -12.59 18.96 -57.34
N LEU A 14 -11.27 18.93 -57.56
CA LEU A 14 -10.34 18.20 -56.69
C LEU A 14 -10.26 18.92 -55.36
N LEU A 15 -11.05 18.43 -54.39
CA LEU A 15 -10.98 18.91 -53.01
C LEU A 15 -9.64 18.46 -52.41
N LEU A 16 -8.62 19.29 -52.45
CA LEU A 16 -7.38 19.10 -51.70
C LEU A 16 -7.71 19.21 -50.21
N VAL A 17 -7.99 18.05 -49.61
CA VAL A 17 -7.99 17.94 -48.13
C VAL A 17 -6.54 18.06 -47.69
N THR A 18 -6.12 19.27 -47.36
CA THR A 18 -4.86 19.46 -46.63
C THR A 18 -5.03 18.86 -45.27
N PHE A 19 -4.55 17.64 -45.07
CA PHE A 19 -4.27 17.12 -43.74
C PHE A 19 -3.21 18.05 -43.14
N SER A 20 -3.65 19.09 -42.45
CA SER A 20 -2.79 19.75 -41.50
C SER A 20 -2.32 18.69 -40.55
N ASN A 21 -1.02 18.37 -40.57
CA ASN A 21 -0.37 17.63 -39.51
C ASN A 21 -0.59 18.42 -38.21
N LEU A 22 -1.69 18.17 -37.54
CA LEU A 22 -1.82 18.48 -36.13
C LEU A 22 -0.71 17.67 -35.46
N THR A 23 0.41 18.30 -35.19
CA THR A 23 1.38 17.77 -34.25
C THR A 23 0.61 17.55 -32.97
N GLN A 24 0.19 16.31 -32.74
CA GLN A 24 -0.46 15.95 -31.51
C GLN A 24 0.51 16.30 -30.38
N ALA A 25 0.14 17.29 -29.56
CA ALA A 25 0.97 17.68 -28.44
C ALA A 25 1.32 16.41 -27.66
N ALA A 26 2.60 16.27 -27.30
CA ALA A 26 3.07 15.10 -26.58
C ALA A 26 2.25 14.95 -25.29
N SER A 27 1.78 13.73 -25.04
CA SER A 27 1.03 13.45 -23.80
C SER A 27 1.86 13.83 -22.58
N PRO A 28 1.28 14.48 -21.58
CA PRO A 28 1.97 14.75 -20.33
C PRO A 28 2.29 13.48 -19.54
N ILE A 29 1.63 12.34 -19.83
CA ILE A 29 1.86 11.06 -19.20
C ILE A 29 2.87 10.28 -20.05
N ALA A 30 4.03 9.97 -19.48
CA ALA A 30 5.14 9.35 -20.20
C ALA A 30 4.87 7.86 -20.54
N ASP A 31 4.35 7.10 -19.60
CA ASP A 31 4.06 5.67 -19.76
C ASP A 31 2.74 5.48 -20.53
N LYS A 32 2.81 4.76 -21.65
CA LYS A 32 1.65 4.56 -22.53
C LYS A 32 0.56 3.69 -21.92
N ALA A 33 0.92 2.72 -21.07
CA ALA A 33 -0.05 1.90 -20.35
C ALA A 33 -0.77 2.71 -19.29
N LEU A 34 -0.05 3.57 -18.56
CA LEU A 34 -0.62 4.50 -17.60
C LEU A 34 -1.53 5.53 -18.30
N GLU A 35 -1.08 6.11 -19.41
CA GLU A 35 -1.88 7.04 -20.20
C GLU A 35 -3.20 6.42 -20.64
N ALA A 36 -3.15 5.20 -21.19
CA ALA A 36 -4.33 4.49 -21.68
C ALA A 36 -5.38 4.26 -20.57
N GLU A 37 -4.94 3.87 -19.36
CA GLU A 37 -5.85 3.69 -18.23
C GLU A 37 -6.41 5.03 -17.72
N ILE A 38 -5.60 6.09 -17.66
CA ILE A 38 -6.08 7.43 -17.30
C ILE A 38 -7.14 7.88 -18.29
N ARG A 39 -6.88 7.81 -19.60
CA ARG A 39 -7.84 8.18 -20.65
C ARG A 39 -9.16 7.44 -20.53
N LYS A 40 -9.10 6.14 -20.26
CA LYS A 40 -10.28 5.30 -20.03
C LYS A 40 -11.10 5.78 -18.85
N ILE A 41 -10.45 6.08 -17.73
CA ILE A 41 -11.12 6.49 -16.49
C ILE A 41 -11.79 7.86 -16.66
N ILE A 42 -11.10 8.83 -17.24
CA ILE A 42 -11.64 10.18 -17.45
C ILE A 42 -12.51 10.30 -18.71
N GLN A 43 -12.72 9.21 -19.46
CA GLN A 43 -13.49 9.14 -20.70
C GLN A 43 -13.00 10.08 -21.81
N GLU A 44 -11.69 10.24 -21.94
CA GLU A 44 -11.03 11.09 -22.94
C GLU A 44 -10.13 10.23 -23.85
N PRO A 45 -10.71 9.40 -24.74
CA PRO A 45 -9.94 8.39 -25.50
C PRO A 45 -8.97 9.01 -26.50
N MET A 46 -9.23 10.24 -26.94
CA MET A 46 -8.42 10.96 -27.96
C MET A 46 -8.22 12.42 -27.57
N GLY A 47 -7.34 13.08 -28.28
CA GLY A 47 -7.01 14.50 -28.08
C GLY A 47 -6.00 14.76 -26.96
N GLU A 48 -5.77 16.00 -26.68
CA GLU A 48 -4.82 16.45 -25.68
C GLU A 48 -5.32 16.14 -24.25
N LEU A 49 -4.42 15.64 -23.38
CA LEU A 49 -4.64 15.52 -21.94
C LEU A 49 -4.23 16.82 -21.25
N THR A 50 -5.12 17.80 -21.25
CA THR A 50 -4.88 19.06 -20.54
C THR A 50 -4.90 18.86 -19.02
N GLU A 51 -4.31 19.79 -18.27
CA GLU A 51 -4.35 19.75 -16.79
C GLU A 51 -5.79 19.75 -16.27
N GLU A 52 -6.69 20.52 -16.87
CA GLU A 52 -8.11 20.54 -16.51
C GLU A 52 -8.76 19.14 -16.60
N LYS A 53 -8.44 18.36 -17.66
CA LYS A 53 -8.92 16.99 -17.81
C LYS A 53 -8.30 16.07 -16.75
N LEU A 54 -7.02 16.20 -16.46
CA LEU A 54 -6.32 15.41 -15.46
C LEU A 54 -6.83 15.68 -14.03
N LEU A 55 -7.35 16.88 -13.76
CA LEU A 55 -8.01 17.19 -12.49
C LEU A 55 -9.33 16.42 -12.26
N LYS A 56 -9.90 15.78 -13.30
CA LYS A 56 -11.07 14.90 -13.17
C LYS A 56 -10.72 13.51 -12.65
N LEU A 57 -9.43 13.18 -12.53
CA LEU A 57 -8.97 11.89 -12.01
C LEU A 57 -8.95 11.92 -10.49
N PHE A 58 -9.90 11.24 -9.85
CA PHE A 58 -9.99 11.07 -8.39
C PHE A 58 -9.52 9.69 -7.95
N ILE A 59 -9.70 8.68 -8.79
CA ILE A 59 -9.37 7.29 -8.54
C ILE A 59 -8.59 6.75 -9.73
N LEU A 60 -7.42 6.18 -9.47
CA LEU A 60 -6.62 5.48 -10.47
C LEU A 60 -6.46 4.03 -10.07
N GLU A 61 -7.04 3.12 -10.85
CA GLU A 61 -6.90 1.68 -10.69
C GLU A 61 -6.35 1.08 -11.99
N ALA A 62 -5.09 0.68 -11.98
CA ALA A 62 -4.40 0.08 -13.10
C ALA A 62 -3.43 -1.05 -12.65
N PRO A 63 -3.93 -2.07 -11.92
CA PRO A 63 -3.09 -3.19 -11.51
C PRO A 63 -2.71 -4.08 -12.71
N GLY A 64 -1.47 -4.59 -12.71
CA GLY A 64 -1.01 -5.57 -13.71
C GLY A 64 -0.90 -5.05 -15.14
N LYS A 65 -0.62 -3.77 -15.33
CA LYS A 65 -0.54 -3.13 -16.65
C LYS A 65 0.88 -2.96 -17.19
N SER A 66 1.86 -3.54 -16.50
CA SER A 66 3.30 -3.41 -16.86
C SER A 66 3.80 -1.96 -16.85
N ILE A 67 3.16 -1.07 -16.09
CA ILE A 67 3.53 0.34 -15.91
C ILE A 67 4.91 0.40 -15.25
N LYS A 68 5.77 1.29 -15.78
CA LYS A 68 7.15 1.50 -15.29
C LYS A 68 7.39 2.91 -14.83
N ASP A 69 6.79 3.89 -15.49
CA ASP A 69 7.04 5.31 -15.28
C ASP A 69 5.75 6.04 -14.88
N LEU A 70 5.83 6.79 -13.80
CA LEU A 70 4.72 7.59 -13.29
C LEU A 70 4.80 9.06 -13.70
N ALA A 71 5.78 9.46 -14.53
CA ALA A 71 5.93 10.86 -14.95
C ALA A 71 4.64 11.38 -15.61
N GLY A 72 4.20 12.54 -15.14
CA GLY A 72 2.95 13.18 -15.55
C GLY A 72 1.78 13.00 -14.59
N ILE A 73 1.81 11.96 -13.72
CA ILE A 73 0.74 11.76 -12.73
C ILE A 73 0.67 12.90 -11.71
N GLU A 74 1.77 13.62 -11.50
CA GLU A 74 1.85 14.79 -10.62
C GLU A 74 0.89 15.90 -11.00
N LYS A 75 0.33 15.87 -12.22
CA LYS A 75 -0.70 16.78 -12.70
C LYS A 75 -2.11 16.40 -12.23
N CYS A 76 -2.33 15.16 -11.79
CA CYS A 76 -3.61 14.66 -11.29
C CYS A 76 -3.85 15.07 -9.83
N LYS A 77 -3.88 16.37 -9.54
CA LYS A 77 -3.87 16.92 -8.17
C LYS A 77 -5.05 16.50 -7.30
N ASN A 78 -6.16 16.07 -7.90
CA ASN A 78 -7.37 15.68 -7.17
C ASN A 78 -7.42 14.19 -6.81
N ILE A 79 -6.38 13.43 -7.19
CA ILE A 79 -6.38 11.99 -6.95
C ILE A 79 -6.35 11.68 -5.46
N ALA A 80 -7.26 10.82 -5.03
CA ALA A 80 -7.43 10.40 -3.64
C ALA A 80 -7.10 8.91 -3.43
N LEU A 81 -7.28 8.09 -4.47
CA LEU A 81 -6.98 6.67 -4.43
C LEU A 81 -6.09 6.28 -5.63
N ILE A 82 -5.00 5.60 -5.33
CA ILE A 82 -4.06 5.05 -6.33
C ILE A 82 -3.90 3.56 -6.05
N ARG A 83 -4.23 2.71 -7.05
CA ARG A 83 -3.98 1.27 -7.04
C ARG A 83 -3.21 0.88 -8.29
N LEU A 84 -1.93 0.63 -8.13
CA LEU A 84 -0.97 0.29 -9.19
C LEU A 84 -0.18 -0.98 -8.84
N SER A 85 -0.80 -1.90 -8.10
CA SER A 85 -0.17 -3.18 -7.74
C SER A 85 0.15 -4.03 -8.98
N ASN A 86 1.15 -4.93 -8.85
CA ASN A 86 1.58 -5.84 -9.90
C ASN A 86 2.07 -5.13 -11.18
N ASN A 87 2.86 -4.07 -11.02
CA ASN A 87 3.47 -3.33 -12.11
C ASN A 87 5.02 -3.44 -12.05
N GLN A 88 5.75 -2.56 -12.71
CA GLN A 88 7.21 -2.57 -12.75
C GLN A 88 7.80 -1.23 -12.28
N ILE A 89 7.09 -0.54 -11.40
CA ILE A 89 7.42 0.79 -10.91
C ILE A 89 8.64 0.72 -10.01
N THR A 90 9.61 1.62 -10.24
CA THR A 90 10.81 1.78 -9.40
C THR A 90 10.87 3.16 -8.75
N ASP A 91 10.45 4.21 -9.45
CA ASP A 91 10.48 5.59 -8.98
C ASP A 91 9.06 6.12 -8.75
N ILE A 92 8.83 6.60 -7.52
CA ILE A 92 7.55 7.18 -7.09
C ILE A 92 7.66 8.68 -6.79
N LYS A 93 8.75 9.35 -7.24
CA LYS A 93 8.89 10.80 -7.12
C LYS A 93 7.70 11.59 -7.68
N PRO A 94 7.06 11.17 -8.79
CA PRO A 94 5.87 11.87 -9.29
C PRO A 94 4.68 11.91 -8.33
N LEU A 95 4.66 11.07 -7.27
CA LEU A 95 3.60 11.08 -6.27
C LEU A 95 3.78 12.16 -5.19
N LYS A 96 4.97 12.78 -5.10
CA LYS A 96 5.40 13.64 -3.99
C LYS A 96 4.40 14.73 -3.59
N ASP A 97 3.77 15.37 -4.58
CA ASP A 97 2.89 16.51 -4.36
C ASP A 97 1.40 16.19 -4.51
N LEU A 98 1.04 14.90 -4.52
CA LEU A 98 -0.34 14.44 -4.58
C LEU A 98 -0.96 14.36 -3.17
N THR A 99 -0.98 15.49 -2.48
CA THR A 99 -1.35 15.58 -1.05
C THR A 99 -2.80 15.22 -0.72
N ASN A 100 -3.63 14.98 -1.74
CA ASN A 100 -5.00 14.50 -1.55
C ASN A 100 -5.10 12.97 -1.45
N VAL A 101 -4.02 12.22 -1.72
CA VAL A 101 -4.02 10.76 -1.66
C VAL A 101 -4.29 10.29 -0.23
N GLN A 102 -5.30 9.43 -0.11
CA GLN A 102 -5.74 8.81 1.14
C GLN A 102 -5.48 7.30 1.14
N SER A 103 -5.48 6.67 -0.03
CA SER A 103 -5.22 5.24 -0.21
C SER A 103 -4.20 5.03 -1.31
N LEU A 104 -3.13 4.29 -1.00
CA LEU A 104 -2.02 4.00 -1.91
C LEU A 104 -1.71 2.50 -1.88
N ASP A 105 -1.97 1.81 -3.00
CA ASP A 105 -1.59 0.42 -3.21
C ASP A 105 -0.58 0.33 -4.36
N LEU A 106 0.64 -0.02 -4.01
CA LEU A 106 1.78 -0.22 -4.91
C LEU A 106 2.40 -1.62 -4.70
N ALA A 107 1.64 -2.60 -4.22
CA ALA A 107 2.14 -3.94 -3.98
C ALA A 107 2.75 -4.58 -5.23
N ASN A 108 3.75 -5.44 -5.04
CA ASN A 108 4.41 -6.19 -6.11
C ASN A 108 4.94 -5.27 -7.23
N ASN A 109 5.80 -4.34 -6.85
CA ASN A 109 6.56 -3.48 -7.73
C ASN A 109 8.07 -3.64 -7.46
N LYS A 110 8.89 -2.67 -7.81
CA LYS A 110 10.36 -2.69 -7.61
C LYS A 110 10.84 -1.46 -6.82
N ILE A 111 9.98 -0.96 -5.93
CA ILE A 111 10.20 0.28 -5.18
C ILE A 111 11.16 0.02 -4.03
N ALA A 112 12.21 0.87 -3.92
CA ALA A 112 13.14 0.84 -2.80
C ALA A 112 13.09 2.12 -1.95
N ASP A 113 12.88 3.27 -2.58
CA ASP A 113 12.82 4.58 -1.90
C ASP A 113 11.39 5.09 -1.81
N ILE A 114 10.89 5.24 -0.57
CA ILE A 114 9.56 5.78 -0.28
C ILE A 114 9.59 7.20 0.29
N LYS A 115 10.75 7.87 0.32
CA LYS A 115 10.84 9.28 0.76
C LYS A 115 9.89 10.23 0.04
N PRO A 116 9.58 10.03 -1.26
CA PRO A 116 8.63 10.90 -1.95
C PRO A 116 7.25 10.96 -1.31
N ILE A 117 6.80 9.93 -0.58
CA ILE A 117 5.45 9.96 0.04
C ILE A 117 5.40 10.66 1.39
N ALA A 118 6.52 11.13 1.94
CA ALA A 118 6.57 11.74 3.28
C ALA A 118 5.65 12.98 3.45
N GLY A 119 5.23 13.62 2.35
CA GLY A 119 4.30 14.75 2.32
C GLY A 119 2.82 14.38 2.21
N LEU A 120 2.48 13.10 2.04
CA LEU A 120 1.10 12.63 1.85
C LEU A 120 0.34 12.52 3.18
N VAL A 121 0.21 13.62 3.91
CA VAL A 121 -0.30 13.64 5.30
C VAL A 121 -1.75 13.19 5.46
N LYS A 122 -2.51 13.08 4.37
CA LYS A 122 -3.88 12.54 4.37
C LYS A 122 -3.92 11.03 4.19
N LEU A 123 -2.77 10.37 3.98
CA LEU A 123 -2.69 8.93 3.71
C LEU A 123 -3.16 8.14 4.93
N GLN A 124 -4.17 7.29 4.71
CA GLN A 124 -4.80 6.44 5.73
C GLN A 124 -4.44 4.96 5.53
N TYR A 125 -4.29 4.54 4.30
CA TYR A 125 -3.99 3.17 3.91
C TYR A 125 -2.77 3.14 2.98
N ILE A 126 -1.81 2.27 3.29
CA ILE A 126 -0.66 2.01 2.43
C ILE A 126 -0.41 0.51 2.28
N GLU A 127 -0.26 0.06 1.04
CA GLU A 127 0.11 -1.30 0.66
C GLU A 127 1.35 -1.24 -0.25
N LEU A 128 2.46 -1.79 0.24
CA LEU A 128 3.77 -1.84 -0.42
C LEU A 128 4.41 -3.23 -0.35
N SER A 129 3.63 -4.27 -0.06
CA SER A 129 4.15 -5.64 -0.01
C SER A 129 4.79 -6.07 -1.33
N GLY A 130 5.82 -6.92 -1.27
CA GLY A 130 6.50 -7.40 -2.46
C GLY A 130 7.31 -6.32 -3.19
N ASN A 131 8.03 -5.48 -2.43
CA ASN A 131 8.91 -4.43 -2.93
C ASN A 131 10.35 -4.61 -2.41
N GLN A 132 11.16 -3.55 -2.38
CA GLN A 132 12.55 -3.57 -1.93
C GLN A 132 12.83 -2.53 -0.84
N VAL A 133 11.77 -2.11 -0.12
CA VAL A 133 11.83 -1.05 0.88
C VAL A 133 12.63 -1.53 2.10
N SER A 134 13.57 -0.72 2.58
CA SER A 134 14.32 -0.94 3.83
C SER A 134 14.15 0.21 4.82
N ASP A 135 14.02 1.44 4.34
CA ASP A 135 13.84 2.65 5.14
C ASP A 135 12.39 3.12 5.08
N ILE A 136 11.71 3.10 6.23
CA ILE A 136 10.32 3.55 6.37
C ILE A 136 10.18 4.87 7.13
N SER A 137 11.27 5.62 7.30
CA SER A 137 11.27 6.93 7.99
C SER A 137 10.30 7.94 7.40
N ALA A 138 10.00 7.81 6.10
CA ALA A 138 8.97 8.61 5.41
C ALA A 138 7.58 8.53 6.04
N LEU A 139 7.26 7.45 6.76
CA LEU A 139 5.96 7.27 7.41
C LEU A 139 5.81 8.06 8.72
N GLU A 140 6.90 8.52 9.33
CA GLU A 140 6.90 9.11 10.68
C GLU A 140 5.89 10.27 10.85
N LYS A 141 5.67 11.05 9.80
CA LYS A 141 4.76 12.21 9.83
C LYS A 141 3.35 11.93 9.31
N LEU A 142 3.08 10.71 8.83
CA LEU A 142 1.80 10.34 8.23
C LEU A 142 0.78 9.92 9.30
N SER A 143 0.46 10.83 10.22
CA SER A 143 -0.36 10.58 11.41
C SER A 143 -1.81 10.17 11.12
N ALA A 144 -2.27 10.24 9.87
CA ALA A 144 -3.57 9.74 9.45
C ALA A 144 -3.57 8.23 9.15
N LEU A 145 -2.39 7.57 9.05
CA LEU A 145 -2.28 6.15 8.76
C LEU A 145 -2.98 5.31 9.83
N ASN A 146 -3.88 4.47 9.37
CA ASN A 146 -4.57 3.46 10.17
C ASN A 146 -4.22 2.03 9.76
N ALA A 147 -3.75 1.82 8.53
CA ALA A 147 -3.36 0.51 8.03
C ALA A 147 -2.08 0.57 7.18
N ILE A 148 -1.11 -0.29 7.52
CA ILE A 148 0.19 -0.43 6.85
C ILE A 148 0.40 -1.91 6.52
N TYR A 149 0.60 -2.19 5.24
CA TYR A 149 0.95 -3.50 4.70
C TYR A 149 2.24 -3.38 3.90
N MET A 150 3.33 -3.97 4.40
CA MET A 150 4.66 -3.90 3.77
C MET A 150 5.40 -5.24 3.92
N GLY A 151 4.67 -6.34 3.76
CA GLY A 151 5.26 -7.68 3.74
C GLY A 151 6.23 -7.86 2.57
N ASP A 152 7.13 -8.86 2.69
CA ASP A 152 8.11 -9.19 1.64
C ASP A 152 8.91 -7.96 1.17
N ASN A 153 9.63 -7.37 2.13
CA ASN A 153 10.51 -6.21 1.95
C ASN A 153 11.86 -6.45 2.70
N LYS A 154 12.61 -5.40 2.97
CA LYS A 154 13.93 -5.47 3.65
C LYS A 154 13.96 -4.65 4.95
N ILE A 155 12.80 -4.48 5.59
CA ILE A 155 12.62 -3.61 6.77
C ILE A 155 13.21 -4.28 8.00
N SER A 156 14.08 -3.57 8.72
CA SER A 156 14.62 -4.00 10.02
C SER A 156 14.28 -3.02 11.15
N ASP A 157 14.18 -1.74 10.84
CA ASP A 157 13.82 -0.68 11.79
C ASP A 157 12.40 -0.19 11.55
N ILE A 158 11.58 -0.29 12.60
CA ILE A 158 10.18 0.17 12.61
C ILE A 158 9.98 1.41 13.51
N SER A 159 11.04 2.16 13.81
CA SER A 159 10.96 3.34 14.68
C SER A 159 9.97 4.39 14.20
N ALA A 160 9.77 4.50 12.89
CA ALA A 160 8.82 5.43 12.29
C ALA A 160 7.36 5.20 12.72
N VAL A 161 6.99 3.98 13.12
CA VAL A 161 5.58 3.69 13.49
C VAL A 161 5.22 4.25 14.87
N LYS A 162 6.19 4.55 15.73
CA LYS A 162 5.95 5.01 17.13
C LYS A 162 5.06 6.25 17.23
N THR A 163 4.99 7.08 16.19
CA THR A 163 4.21 8.34 16.13
C THR A 163 2.80 8.15 15.57
N LEU A 164 2.48 6.96 15.03
CA LEU A 164 1.25 6.68 14.29
C LEU A 164 0.12 6.25 15.24
N SER A 165 -0.40 7.19 16.03
CA SER A 165 -1.40 6.91 17.09
C SER A 165 -2.75 6.37 16.58
N LYS A 166 -3.04 6.47 15.28
CA LYS A 166 -4.26 5.93 14.65
C LYS A 166 -4.07 4.53 14.09
N LEU A 167 -2.83 4.00 14.10
CA LEU A 167 -2.51 2.71 13.48
C LEU A 167 -3.25 1.58 14.20
N SER A 168 -4.08 0.86 13.46
CA SER A 168 -4.85 -0.28 13.94
C SER A 168 -4.48 -1.59 13.25
N SER A 169 -3.96 -1.53 12.03
CA SER A 169 -3.51 -2.70 11.28
C SER A 169 -2.07 -2.52 10.83
N LEU A 170 -1.19 -3.43 11.25
CA LEU A 170 0.22 -3.45 10.86
C LEU A 170 0.59 -4.86 10.41
N SER A 171 0.95 -5.00 9.14
CA SER A 171 1.37 -6.27 8.55
C SER A 171 2.72 -6.10 7.87
N LEU A 172 3.74 -6.75 8.42
CA LEU A 172 5.14 -6.68 8.00
C LEU A 172 5.76 -8.09 7.89
N PRO A 173 5.05 -9.10 7.35
CA PRO A 173 5.62 -10.43 7.23
C PRO A 173 6.84 -10.44 6.29
N LYS A 174 7.72 -11.44 6.43
CA LYS A 174 8.91 -11.61 5.57
C LYS A 174 9.76 -10.35 5.47
N ASN A 175 10.19 -9.85 6.64
CA ASN A 175 11.12 -8.74 6.78
C ASN A 175 12.30 -9.17 7.70
N GLN A 176 13.04 -8.22 8.27
CA GLN A 176 14.23 -8.46 9.10
C GLN A 176 14.06 -7.87 10.51
N ILE A 177 12.80 -7.76 10.98
CA ILE A 177 12.44 -7.07 12.21
C ILE A 177 12.79 -7.96 13.42
N SER A 178 13.51 -7.38 14.39
CA SER A 178 13.83 -8.04 15.66
C SER A 178 13.38 -7.22 16.87
N ASN A 179 13.36 -5.88 16.76
CA ASN A 179 13.04 -4.98 17.85
C ASN A 179 11.62 -4.44 17.74
N LEU A 180 10.78 -4.78 18.72
CA LEU A 180 9.38 -4.34 18.80
C LEU A 180 9.17 -3.14 19.73
N ALA A 181 10.22 -2.57 20.34
CA ALA A 181 10.09 -1.43 21.25
C ALA A 181 9.28 -0.25 20.69
N PRO A 182 9.35 0.11 19.38
CA PRO A 182 8.50 1.15 18.82
C PRO A 182 7.00 0.90 18.94
N LEU A 183 6.56 -0.35 19.05
CA LEU A 183 5.14 -0.70 19.20
C LEU A 183 4.60 -0.43 20.60
N ALA A 184 5.47 -0.34 21.62
CA ALA A 184 5.03 -0.13 23.00
C ALA A 184 4.32 1.22 23.24
N THR A 185 4.44 2.18 22.31
CA THR A 185 3.79 3.50 22.37
C THR A 185 2.45 3.56 21.66
N ILE A 186 2.10 2.51 20.89
CA ILE A 186 0.86 2.44 20.11
C ILE A 186 -0.09 1.49 20.83
N SER A 187 -1.28 1.97 21.24
CA SER A 187 -2.22 1.15 22.03
C SER A 187 -3.43 0.63 21.26
N ARG A 188 -3.56 0.99 19.96
CA ARG A 188 -4.77 0.74 19.18
C ARG A 188 -4.63 -0.36 18.13
N ILE A 189 -3.53 -1.10 18.13
CA ILE A 189 -3.30 -2.16 17.17
C ILE A 189 -4.27 -3.32 17.45
N THR A 190 -5.11 -3.62 16.47
CA THR A 190 -6.05 -4.75 16.51
C THR A 190 -5.54 -5.94 15.70
N MET A 191 -4.79 -5.70 14.62
CA MET A 191 -4.16 -6.71 13.79
C MET A 191 -2.66 -6.42 13.67
N LEU A 192 -1.84 -7.40 14.08
CA LEU A 192 -0.40 -7.37 13.96
C LEU A 192 0.09 -8.67 13.32
N ASP A 193 0.70 -8.54 12.14
CA ASP A 193 1.36 -9.65 11.46
C ASP A 193 2.86 -9.34 11.32
N LEU A 194 3.66 -10.16 11.98
CA LEU A 194 5.13 -10.12 11.97
C LEU A 194 5.70 -11.49 11.58
N SER A 195 4.96 -12.35 10.89
CA SER A 195 5.45 -13.65 10.49
C SER A 195 6.72 -13.57 9.64
N ASP A 196 7.55 -14.60 9.70
CA ASP A 196 8.82 -14.66 8.94
C ASP A 196 9.76 -13.47 9.21
N ASN A 197 9.99 -13.17 10.50
CA ASN A 197 10.90 -12.11 10.95
C ASN A 197 11.96 -12.67 11.93
N GLN A 198 12.56 -11.84 12.74
CA GLN A 198 13.61 -12.21 13.70
C GLN A 198 13.23 -11.85 15.15
N VAL A 199 11.94 -11.74 15.44
CA VAL A 199 11.42 -11.36 16.76
C VAL A 199 11.71 -12.47 17.76
N ALA A 200 12.27 -12.09 18.92
CA ALA A 200 12.51 -12.99 20.04
C ALA A 200 11.80 -12.52 21.32
N ASP A 201 11.67 -11.22 21.52
CA ASP A 201 11.11 -10.60 22.72
C ASP A 201 9.70 -10.04 22.44
N LEU A 202 8.71 -10.52 23.22
CA LEU A 202 7.33 -10.05 23.16
C LEU A 202 6.97 -9.02 24.24
N ALA A 203 7.92 -8.65 25.12
CA ALA A 203 7.67 -7.70 26.20
C ALA A 203 7.11 -6.33 25.71
N PRO A 204 7.55 -5.78 24.56
CA PRO A 204 6.98 -4.55 24.04
C PRO A 204 5.48 -4.62 23.69
N LEU A 205 4.93 -5.82 23.48
CA LEU A 205 3.52 -6.03 23.18
C LEU A 205 2.63 -6.08 24.43
N SER A 206 3.20 -6.05 25.63
CA SER A 206 2.45 -6.14 26.90
C SER A 206 1.39 -5.04 27.10
N LYS A 207 1.52 -3.92 26.41
CA LYS A 207 0.56 -2.80 26.44
C LYS A 207 -0.46 -2.82 25.30
N GLN A 208 -0.42 -3.83 24.43
CA GLN A 208 -1.33 -3.97 23.29
C GLN A 208 -2.66 -4.57 23.76
N THR A 209 -3.55 -3.74 24.28
CA THR A 209 -4.81 -4.17 24.90
C THR A 209 -6.01 -4.21 23.95
N GLU A 210 -5.78 -4.01 22.66
CA GLU A 210 -6.83 -4.04 21.62
C GLU A 210 -6.59 -5.16 20.58
N LEU A 211 -5.55 -5.99 20.76
CA LEU A 211 -5.22 -7.05 19.82
C LEU A 211 -6.37 -8.04 19.63
N ARG A 212 -6.71 -8.33 18.39
CA ARG A 212 -7.66 -9.36 17.94
C ARG A 212 -6.98 -10.46 17.15
N MET A 213 -5.88 -10.11 16.47
CA MET A 213 -5.08 -11.03 15.69
C MET A 213 -3.60 -10.71 15.87
N LEU A 214 -2.84 -11.72 16.29
CA LEU A 214 -1.39 -11.66 16.42
C LEU A 214 -0.78 -12.84 15.64
N ILE A 215 -0.08 -12.53 14.55
CA ILE A 215 0.61 -13.52 13.72
C ILE A 215 2.11 -13.29 13.89
N ILE A 216 2.77 -14.24 14.55
CA ILE A 216 4.20 -14.20 14.89
C ILE A 216 4.91 -15.51 14.53
N GLU A 217 4.38 -16.18 13.52
CA GLU A 217 4.91 -17.45 13.02
C GLU A 217 6.34 -17.28 12.48
N ARG A 218 7.12 -18.36 12.54
CA ARG A 218 8.49 -18.43 11.98
C ARG A 218 9.37 -17.24 12.37
N ASN A 219 9.39 -17.00 13.69
CA ASN A 219 10.27 -16.03 14.34
C ASN A 219 11.30 -16.76 15.24
N LYS A 220 11.88 -16.06 16.21
CA LYS A 220 12.87 -16.60 17.16
C LYS A 220 12.34 -16.62 18.60
N ILE A 221 11.02 -16.72 18.77
CA ILE A 221 10.35 -16.67 20.07
C ILE A 221 10.55 -17.99 20.81
N ALA A 222 11.17 -17.93 21.98
CA ALA A 222 11.38 -19.07 22.86
C ALA A 222 10.49 -19.02 24.11
N ASP A 223 9.99 -17.85 24.49
CA ASP A 223 9.21 -17.60 25.71
C ASP A 223 7.97 -16.75 25.41
N LEU A 224 6.81 -17.25 25.84
CA LEU A 224 5.52 -16.55 25.71
C LEU A 224 5.12 -15.81 26.99
N LYS A 225 5.98 -15.83 28.03
CA LYS A 225 5.63 -15.28 29.35
C LYS A 225 5.15 -13.82 29.29
N PRO A 226 5.74 -12.89 28.53
CA PRO A 226 5.25 -11.53 28.44
C PRO A 226 3.79 -11.44 27.94
N LEU A 227 3.43 -12.27 26.96
CA LEU A 227 2.08 -12.36 26.42
C LEU A 227 1.12 -13.02 27.43
N VAL A 228 1.57 -14.08 28.08
CA VAL A 228 0.81 -14.78 29.15
C VAL A 228 0.43 -13.81 30.27
N ASP A 229 1.41 -13.08 30.79
CA ASP A 229 1.21 -12.14 31.89
C ASP A 229 0.21 -11.03 31.49
N SER A 230 0.33 -10.49 30.28
CA SER A 230 -0.58 -9.50 29.73
C SER A 230 -2.01 -10.05 29.58
N CYS A 231 -2.16 -11.25 29.02
CA CYS A 231 -3.46 -11.89 28.84
C CYS A 231 -4.13 -12.26 30.17
N LYS A 232 -3.38 -12.73 31.15
CA LYS A 232 -3.91 -13.02 32.52
C LYS A 232 -4.37 -11.76 33.22
N SER A 233 -3.61 -10.68 33.11
CA SER A 233 -3.98 -9.38 33.66
C SER A 233 -5.26 -8.84 33.03
N ASP A 234 -5.41 -8.93 31.72
CA ASP A 234 -6.63 -8.52 31.02
C ASP A 234 -7.83 -9.41 31.39
N PHE A 235 -7.64 -10.72 31.44
CA PHE A 235 -8.70 -11.68 31.76
C PHE A 235 -9.23 -11.55 33.18
N SER A 236 -8.37 -11.28 34.16
CA SER A 236 -8.77 -11.00 35.55
C SER A 236 -9.32 -9.59 35.76
N GLY A 237 -9.14 -8.72 34.81
CA GLY A 237 -9.56 -7.32 34.82
C GLY A 237 -10.60 -6.97 33.74
N PRO A 238 -10.25 -6.07 32.79
CA PRO A 238 -11.20 -5.49 31.85
C PRO A 238 -11.72 -6.44 30.76
N LYS A 239 -11.06 -7.57 30.51
CA LYS A 239 -11.41 -8.59 29.49
C LYS A 239 -11.57 -8.01 28.08
N ARG A 240 -10.70 -7.08 27.71
CA ARG A 240 -10.82 -6.33 26.44
C ARG A 240 -10.23 -7.10 25.24
N PHE A 241 -9.12 -7.79 25.43
CA PHE A 241 -8.43 -8.41 24.29
C PHE A 241 -8.20 -9.93 24.45
N ALA A 242 -7.78 -10.43 25.61
CA ALA A 242 -7.38 -11.82 25.77
C ALA A 242 -8.45 -12.82 25.33
N PRO A 243 -9.75 -12.70 25.69
CA PRO A 243 -10.78 -13.62 25.23
C PRO A 243 -11.07 -13.60 23.74
N PHE A 244 -10.56 -12.60 23.03
CA PHE A 244 -10.83 -12.38 21.60
C PHE A 244 -9.58 -12.51 20.73
N LEU A 245 -8.41 -12.71 21.36
CA LEU A 245 -7.14 -12.78 20.66
C LEU A 245 -7.04 -14.14 19.92
N ARG A 246 -6.77 -14.05 18.61
CA ARG A 246 -6.35 -15.16 17.76
C ARG A 246 -4.84 -15.08 17.62
N LEU A 247 -4.15 -16.16 18.02
CA LEU A 247 -2.69 -16.25 18.08
C LEU A 247 -2.17 -17.31 17.12
N TYR A 248 -1.31 -16.89 16.18
CA TYR A 248 -0.58 -17.72 15.23
C TYR A 248 0.91 -17.67 15.58
N LEU A 249 1.51 -18.81 15.92
CA LEU A 249 2.89 -18.87 16.44
C LEU A 249 3.72 -20.06 15.95
N ALA A 250 3.23 -20.78 14.94
CA ALA A 250 3.92 -21.94 14.39
C ALA A 250 5.36 -21.60 13.92
N GLY A 251 6.26 -22.58 14.01
CA GLY A 251 7.64 -22.41 13.51
C GLY A 251 8.57 -21.54 14.37
N ASN A 252 8.20 -21.27 15.64
CA ASN A 252 9.10 -20.64 16.61
C ASN A 252 9.85 -21.71 17.43
N PRO A 253 11.08 -21.42 17.91
CA PRO A 253 11.88 -22.33 18.76
C PRO A 253 11.39 -22.31 20.22
N LEU A 254 10.11 -22.63 20.45
CA LEU A 254 9.44 -22.54 21.74
C LEU A 254 10.13 -23.43 22.80
N GLY A 255 10.38 -22.89 23.99
CA GLY A 255 11.10 -23.54 25.07
C GLY A 255 10.28 -24.59 25.84
N ALA A 256 10.88 -25.20 26.85
CA ALA A 256 10.27 -26.29 27.64
C ALA A 256 8.98 -25.87 28.38
N ASP A 257 8.88 -24.60 28.80
CA ASP A 257 7.71 -24.09 29.52
C ASP A 257 6.51 -23.78 28.61
N THR A 258 6.67 -23.94 27.29
CA THR A 258 5.65 -23.51 26.30
C THR A 258 4.32 -24.22 26.50
N VAL A 259 4.31 -25.53 26.83
CA VAL A 259 3.06 -26.29 27.07
C VAL A 259 2.24 -25.61 28.15
N LYS A 260 2.86 -25.29 29.29
CA LYS A 260 2.23 -24.57 30.40
C LYS A 260 1.76 -23.18 30.00
N GLN A 261 2.61 -22.43 29.30
CA GLN A 261 2.27 -21.08 28.83
C GLN A 261 1.08 -21.08 27.85
N LEU A 262 0.97 -22.08 26.99
CA LEU A 262 -0.18 -22.22 26.09
C LEU A 262 -1.46 -22.60 26.83
N GLU A 263 -1.37 -23.42 27.86
CA GLU A 263 -2.51 -23.72 28.72
C GLU A 263 -2.99 -22.47 29.47
N GLU A 264 -2.06 -21.66 29.99
CA GLU A 264 -2.37 -20.38 30.63
C GLU A 264 -3.01 -19.37 29.68
N LEU A 265 -2.54 -19.27 28.44
CA LEU A 265 -3.15 -18.42 27.40
C LEU A 265 -4.56 -18.90 27.06
N LYS A 266 -4.75 -20.23 26.92
CA LYS A 266 -6.06 -20.83 26.69
C LYS A 266 -7.02 -20.55 27.83
N ALA A 267 -6.56 -20.66 29.10
CA ALA A 267 -7.35 -20.31 30.27
C ALA A 267 -7.75 -18.84 30.33
N ALA A 268 -6.94 -17.94 29.78
CA ALA A 268 -7.26 -16.54 29.58
C ALA A 268 -8.18 -16.28 28.35
N GLY A 269 -8.61 -17.31 27.64
CA GLY A 269 -9.53 -17.22 26.52
C GLY A 269 -8.87 -17.02 25.16
N VAL A 270 -7.53 -16.98 25.08
CA VAL A 270 -6.79 -16.85 23.82
C VAL A 270 -7.02 -18.07 22.93
N ARG A 271 -7.28 -17.84 21.66
CA ARG A 271 -7.43 -18.90 20.63
C ARG A 271 -6.12 -19.08 19.88
N LYS A 272 -5.43 -20.19 20.18
CA LYS A 272 -4.29 -20.59 19.35
C LYS A 272 -4.83 -21.16 18.05
N GLU A 273 -4.42 -20.60 16.96
CA GLU A 273 -4.69 -21.09 15.60
C GLU A 273 -3.51 -21.94 15.09
N SER A 274 -3.78 -22.81 14.14
CA SER A 274 -2.81 -23.75 13.54
C SER A 274 -2.18 -23.15 12.29
#